data_d00bbd7ab018f17b8ba85f20b3a87b94
#
_entry.id   d00bbd7ab018f17b8ba85f20b3a87b94
#
_cell.length_a   1.000
_cell.length_b   1.000
_cell.length_c   1.000
_cell.angle_alpha   90.00
_cell.angle_beta   90.00
_cell.angle_gamma   90.00
#
_symmetry.space_group_name_H-M   'P 1'
#
loop_
_entity.id
_entity.type
_entity.pdbx_description
1 polymer ?
#
loop_
_entity_poly.entity_id
_entity_poly.type
_entity_poly.pdbx_seq_one_letter_code
_entity_poly.pdbx_strand_id
1 'polypeptide(L)' 'EIKKQKIINYLDNHEMIVNDDVEKLLNVSDSLATKYLQMLEDDGKIIQIGERGRYVYYIKRKV' A
#
# COMPACT_ATOMS: atom_id res chain seq x y z
N GLU A 1 12.69 -2.35 -5.72
CA GLU A 1 11.81 -2.61 -6.85
C GLU A 1 11.00 -1.40 -7.25
N ILE A 2 10.81 -1.22 -8.55
CA ILE A 2 10.13 -0.04 -9.08
C ILE A 2 8.69 0.06 -8.59
N LYS A 3 7.96 -1.04 -8.59
CA LYS A 3 6.55 -1.04 -8.20
C LYS A 3 6.37 -0.71 -6.72
N LYS A 4 7.21 -1.28 -5.88
CA LYS A 4 7.16 -0.95 -4.46
C LYS A 4 7.49 0.51 -4.22
N GLN A 5 8.48 1.02 -4.95
CA GLN A 5 8.88 2.41 -4.82
C GLN A 5 7.77 3.36 -5.24
N LYS A 6 6.98 2.99 -6.23
CA LYS A 6 5.84 3.81 -6.65
C LYS A 6 4.83 3.97 -5.54
N ILE A 7 4.59 2.91 -4.76
CA ILE A 7 3.67 2.97 -3.63
C ILE A 7 4.22 3.92 -2.57
N ILE A 8 5.50 3.82 -2.26
CA ILE A 8 6.14 4.68 -1.27
C ILE A 8 6.08 6.14 -1.73
N ASN A 9 6.37 6.40 -3.00
CA ASN A 9 6.31 7.74 -3.56
C ASN A 9 4.90 8.32 -3.49
N TYR A 10 3.90 7.48 -3.74
CA TYR A 10 2.50 7.90 -3.64
C TYR A 10 2.21 8.36 -2.21
N LEU A 11 2.66 7.60 -1.22
CA LEU A 11 2.43 7.93 0.18
C LEU A 11 3.21 9.15 0.66
N ASP A 12 4.27 9.54 -0.07
CA ASP A 12 4.98 10.78 0.23
C ASP A 12 4.10 12.00 -0.05
N ASN A 13 3.12 11.84 -0.95
CA ASN A 13 2.24 12.94 -1.36
C ASN A 13 0.79 12.74 -0.94
N HIS A 14 0.47 11.63 -0.29
CA HIS A 14 -0.88 11.30 0.16
C HIS A 14 -0.81 10.72 1.55
N GLU A 15 -1.86 10.92 2.33
CA GLU A 15 -1.87 10.44 3.71
C GLU A 15 -2.08 8.95 3.83
N MET A 16 -2.74 8.35 2.85
CA MET A 16 -3.03 6.92 2.90
C MET A 16 -3.18 6.35 1.49
N ILE A 17 -3.16 5.03 1.42
CA ILE A 17 -3.39 4.32 0.17
C ILE A 17 -4.26 3.10 0.47
N VAL A 18 -5.17 2.80 -0.44
CA VAL A 18 -5.99 1.60 -0.34
C VAL A 18 -5.68 0.67 -1.50
N ASN A 19 -6.21 -0.55 -1.44
CA ASN A 19 -5.92 -1.55 -2.47
C ASN A 19 -6.28 -1.07 -3.88
N ASP A 20 -7.44 -0.41 -4.01
CA ASP A 20 -7.87 0.11 -5.31
C ASP A 20 -6.86 1.12 -5.87
N ASP A 21 -6.27 1.92 -5.00
CA ASP A 21 -5.27 2.89 -5.42
C ASP A 21 -4.04 2.20 -5.99
N VAL A 22 -3.63 1.10 -5.36
CA VAL A 22 -2.46 0.34 -5.82
C VAL A 22 -2.76 -0.30 -7.17
N GLU A 23 -3.96 -0.84 -7.34
CA GLU A 23 -4.35 -1.44 -8.62
C GLU A 23 -4.21 -0.44 -9.76
N LYS A 24 -4.71 0.78 -9.54
CA LYS A 24 -4.65 1.82 -10.56
C LYS A 24 -3.24 2.36 -10.75
N LEU A 25 -2.54 2.56 -9.65
CA LEU A 25 -1.20 3.12 -9.68
C LEU A 25 -0.22 2.21 -10.42
N LEU A 26 -0.31 0.91 -10.16
CA LEU A 26 0.62 -0.07 -10.72
C LEU A 26 0.05 -0.81 -11.92
N ASN A 27 -1.23 -0.63 -12.21
CA ASN A 27 -1.93 -1.35 -13.26
C ASN A 27 -1.81 -2.86 -13.06
N VAL A 28 -2.19 -3.31 -11.88
CA VAL A 28 -2.11 -4.71 -11.48
C VAL A 28 -3.46 -5.19 -10.97
N SER A 29 -3.60 -6.51 -10.84
CA SER A 29 -4.82 -7.11 -10.32
C SER A 29 -4.95 -6.88 -8.82
N ASP A 30 -6.15 -7.13 -8.29
CA ASP A 30 -6.42 -7.04 -6.87
C ASP A 30 -5.47 -7.92 -6.05
N SER A 31 -5.30 -9.16 -6.48
CA SER A 31 -4.42 -10.10 -5.78
C SER A 31 -2.99 -9.60 -5.71
N LEU A 32 -2.51 -9.05 -6.82
CA LEU A 32 -1.14 -8.56 -6.89
C LEU A 32 -0.97 -7.30 -6.06
N ALA A 33 -1.97 -6.42 -6.09
CA ALA A 33 -1.95 -5.20 -5.28
C ALA A 33 -1.83 -5.56 -3.79
N THR A 34 -2.64 -6.52 -3.35
CA THR A 34 -2.61 -6.99 -1.97
C THR A 34 -1.23 -7.53 -1.61
N LYS A 35 -0.64 -8.28 -2.53
CA LYS A 35 0.68 -8.86 -2.30
C LYS A 35 1.75 -7.79 -2.12
N TYR A 36 1.72 -6.75 -2.95
CA TYR A 36 2.68 -5.66 -2.82
C TYR A 36 2.52 -4.92 -1.50
N LEU A 37 1.28 -4.67 -1.09
CA LEU A 37 1.03 -4.01 0.19
C LEU A 37 1.54 -4.88 1.35
N GLN A 38 1.29 -6.19 1.28
CA GLN A 38 1.76 -7.11 2.29
C GLN A 38 3.28 -7.12 2.38
N MET A 39 3.95 -7.11 1.24
CA MET A 39 5.42 -7.10 1.22
C MET A 39 5.98 -5.83 1.85
N LEU A 40 5.36 -4.70 1.57
CA LEU A 40 5.82 -3.43 2.16
C LEU A 40 5.55 -3.38 3.65
N GLU A 41 4.44 -3.95 4.10
CA GLU A 41 4.14 -4.03 5.52
C GLU A 41 5.17 -4.92 6.22
N ASP A 42 5.49 -6.06 5.62
CA ASP A 42 6.49 -6.97 6.17
C ASP A 42 7.87 -6.32 6.24
N ASP A 43 8.16 -5.45 5.28
CA ASP A 43 9.43 -4.73 5.27
C ASP A 43 9.44 -3.57 6.27
N GLY A 44 8.31 -3.29 6.91
CA GLY A 44 8.22 -2.21 7.88
C GLY A 44 8.14 -0.84 7.25
N LYS A 45 7.73 -0.76 5.99
CA LYS A 45 7.65 0.51 5.26
C LYS A 45 6.30 1.18 5.40
N ILE A 46 5.26 0.40 5.58
CA ILE A 46 3.89 0.90 5.71
C ILE A 46 3.20 0.19 6.86
N ILE A 47 2.10 0.78 7.33
CA ILE A 47 1.30 0.23 8.43
C ILE A 47 -0.13 0.09 7.97
N GLN A 48 -0.73 -1.07 8.21
CA GLN A 48 -2.14 -1.29 7.93
C GLN A 48 -2.99 -0.70 9.04
N ILE A 49 -3.98 0.09 8.66
CA ILE A 49 -4.93 0.68 9.59
C ILE A 49 -6.32 0.14 9.26
N GLY A 50 -7.07 -0.24 10.29
CA GLY A 50 -8.39 -0.80 10.10
C GLY A 50 -8.41 -2.30 10.29
N GLU A 51 -9.60 -2.87 10.31
CA GLU A 51 -9.78 -4.30 10.54
C GLU A 51 -10.21 -5.01 9.26
N ARG A 52 -9.82 -6.27 9.16
CA ARG A 52 -10.21 -7.11 8.05
C ARG A 52 -11.74 -7.11 7.91
N GLY A 53 -12.21 -6.96 6.67
CA GLY A 53 -13.64 -6.91 6.40
C GLY A 53 -14.26 -5.55 6.58
N ARG A 54 -13.48 -4.59 7.04
CA ARG A 54 -13.89 -3.21 7.19
C ARG A 54 -13.05 -2.34 6.26
N TYR A 55 -13.25 -1.04 6.35
CA TYR A 55 -12.45 -0.11 5.58
C TYR A 55 -10.99 -0.21 6.04
N VAL A 56 -10.14 -0.71 5.18
CA VAL A 56 -8.72 -0.91 5.47
C VAL A 56 -7.90 0.01 4.57
N TYR A 57 -6.93 0.69 5.17
CA TYR A 57 -6.01 1.52 4.39
C TYR A 57 -4.62 1.40 5.00
N TYR A 58 -3.63 1.91 4.28
CA TYR A 58 -2.24 1.84 4.69
C TYR A 58 -1.65 3.23 4.73
N ILE A 59 -0.78 3.47 5.70
CA ILE A 59 -0.08 4.73 5.82
C ILE A 59 1.42 4.47 5.83
N LYS A 60 2.19 5.48 5.46
CA LYS A 60 3.63 5.36 5.51
C LYS A 60 4.09 5.30 6.95
N ARG A 61 4.96 4.35 7.25
CA ARG A 61 5.49 4.24 8.61
C ARG A 61 6.50 5.36 8.84
N LYS A 62 6.29 6.07 9.92
CA LYS A 62 7.23 7.11 10.33
C LYS A 62 8.29 6.50 11.23
N VAL A 63 9.52 6.86 11.00
CA VAL A 63 10.64 6.37 11.76
C VAL A 63 11.01 7.35 12.87
#